data_028c0dfa461bc00faf509448a48f6a47
#
_entry.id   028c0dfa461bc00faf509448a48f6a47
#
_cell.length_a   1.000
_cell.length_b   1.000
_cell.length_c   1.000
_cell.angle_alpha   90.00
_cell.angle_beta   90.00
_cell.angle_gamma   90.00
#
_symmetry.space_group_name_H-M   'P 1'
#
loop_
_entity.id
_entity.type
_entity.pdbx_description
1 polymer ?
#
loop_
_entity_poly.entity_id
_entity_poly.type
_entity_poly.pdbx_seq_one_letter_code
_entity_poly.pdbx_strand_id
1 'polypeptide(L)'
;RLGSLAGIPVVSGVVNAMNRNGGFRKVLEKQLGVHRNAKLPEFHSRSMRGRLSQKPGDGAEAAGSTNGKVVLFATCYGNRNEPEIGEDLAAVFEHNGIPVTIAPKERCCGMPKLELGDLESVEKSKDVNIPVLAKLVDEGWDIVAPIPSCGLMFKQELPLLFPDDPEVQKVAEAIFDPFEYLMLR
;
A
#
# COMPACT_ATOMS: atom_id res chain seq x y z
N ARG A 1 -12.93 5.57 -4.62
CA ARG A 1 -13.36 6.96 -4.92
C ARG A 1 -13.04 7.96 -3.79
N LEU A 2 -13.14 7.60 -2.51
CA LEU A 2 -12.78 8.51 -1.41
C LEU A 2 -11.29 8.90 -1.45
N GLY A 3 -10.39 7.97 -1.76
CA GLY A 3 -8.95 8.25 -1.85
C GLY A 3 -8.58 9.24 -2.97
N SER A 4 -9.35 9.31 -4.06
CA SER A 4 -9.10 10.29 -5.12
C SER A 4 -9.54 11.70 -4.72
N LEU A 5 -10.63 11.83 -3.99
CA LEU A 5 -11.07 13.11 -3.43
C LEU A 5 -10.11 13.63 -2.35
N ALA A 6 -9.57 12.73 -1.52
CA ALA A 6 -8.56 13.08 -0.52
C ALA A 6 -7.25 13.61 -1.10
N GLY A 7 -6.99 13.39 -2.39
CA GLY A 7 -5.86 13.98 -3.12
C GLY A 7 -5.98 15.47 -3.39
N ILE A 8 -7.16 16.07 -3.21
CA ILE A 8 -7.37 17.50 -3.40
C ILE A 8 -7.01 18.24 -2.09
N PRO A 9 -6.01 19.14 -2.07
CA PRO A 9 -5.50 19.75 -0.84
C PRO A 9 -6.60 20.42 0.02
N VAL A 10 -7.53 21.10 -0.64
CA VAL A 10 -8.65 21.77 0.05
C VAL A 10 -9.58 20.74 0.70
N VAL A 11 -9.86 19.63 0.03
CA VAL A 11 -10.76 18.59 0.55
C VAL A 11 -10.13 17.89 1.76
N SER A 12 -8.87 17.49 1.67
CA SER A 12 -8.17 16.87 2.80
C SER A 12 -8.08 17.80 4.00
N GLY A 13 -7.78 19.08 3.78
CA GLY A 13 -7.74 20.10 4.84
C GLY A 13 -9.09 20.27 5.55
N VAL A 14 -10.17 20.39 4.80
CA VAL A 14 -11.53 20.52 5.35
C VAL A 14 -11.92 19.26 6.12
N VAL A 15 -11.74 18.07 5.57
CA VAL A 15 -12.07 16.80 6.24
C VAL A 15 -11.28 16.64 7.54
N ASN A 16 -9.98 16.92 7.52
CA ASN A 16 -9.15 16.84 8.71
C ASN A 16 -9.57 17.87 9.78
N ALA A 17 -9.90 19.09 9.38
CA ALA A 17 -10.42 20.11 10.30
C ALA A 17 -11.78 19.69 10.92
N MET A 18 -12.68 19.12 10.13
CA MET A 18 -13.96 18.58 10.62
C MET A 18 -13.72 17.42 11.59
N ASN A 19 -12.81 16.51 11.28
CA ASN A 19 -12.47 15.38 12.16
C ASN A 19 -11.87 15.81 13.51
N ARG A 20 -11.25 16.97 13.59
CA ARG A 20 -10.73 17.57 14.83
C ARG A 20 -11.78 18.40 15.58
N ASN A 21 -12.87 18.78 14.93
CA ASN A 21 -13.91 19.63 15.53
C ASN A 21 -14.82 18.83 16.46
N GLY A 22 -14.84 19.17 17.76
CA GLY A 22 -15.62 18.46 18.76
C GLY A 22 -17.14 18.47 18.54
N GLY A 23 -17.69 19.52 17.94
CA GLY A 23 -19.11 19.60 17.57
C GLY A 23 -19.45 18.60 16.46
N PHE A 24 -18.63 18.56 15.40
CA PHE A 24 -18.78 17.61 14.31
C PHE A 24 -18.60 16.16 14.80
N ARG A 25 -17.66 15.91 15.70
CA ARG A 25 -17.44 14.59 16.32
C ARG A 25 -18.66 14.08 17.09
N LYS A 26 -19.41 14.97 17.78
CA LYS A 26 -20.67 14.61 18.43
C LYS A 26 -21.77 14.24 17.43
N VAL A 27 -21.80 14.90 16.27
CA VAL A 27 -22.74 14.55 15.19
C VAL A 27 -22.39 13.18 14.60
N LEU A 28 -21.12 12.91 14.32
CA LEU A 28 -20.67 11.59 13.84
C LEU A 28 -21.02 10.47 14.83
N GLU A 29 -20.83 10.70 16.13
CA GLU A 29 -21.20 9.73 17.16
C GLU A 29 -22.69 9.43 17.14
N LYS A 30 -23.53 10.46 17.05
CA LYS A 30 -25.00 10.30 17.04
C LYS A 30 -25.52 9.63 15.76
N GLN A 31 -24.91 9.93 14.60
CA GLN A 31 -25.42 9.46 13.30
C GLN A 31 -24.79 8.15 12.86
N LEU A 32 -23.51 7.94 13.14
CA LEU A 32 -22.73 6.82 12.63
C LEU A 32 -22.20 5.89 13.73
N GLY A 33 -22.47 6.17 15.00
CA GLY A 33 -21.94 5.39 16.13
C GLY A 33 -20.42 5.50 16.32
N VAL A 34 -19.75 6.43 15.64
CA VAL A 34 -18.31 6.64 15.78
C VAL A 34 -18.04 7.47 17.02
N HIS A 35 -17.50 6.85 18.06
CA HIS A 35 -17.24 7.53 19.34
C HIS A 35 -16.43 8.81 19.13
N ARG A 36 -16.86 9.90 19.80
CA ARG A 36 -16.28 11.25 19.61
C ARG A 36 -14.78 11.35 19.88
N ASN A 37 -14.26 10.49 20.76
CA ASN A 37 -12.83 10.44 21.09
C ASN A 37 -12.05 9.39 20.28
N ALA A 38 -12.69 8.66 19.35
CA ALA A 38 -11.98 7.74 18.48
C ALA A 38 -11.01 8.54 17.59
N LYS A 39 -9.74 8.12 17.54
CA LYS A 39 -8.77 8.71 16.62
C LYS A 39 -9.14 8.31 15.19
N LEU A 40 -9.45 9.30 14.36
CA LEU A 40 -9.66 9.09 12.94
C LEU A 40 -8.35 9.34 12.18
N PRO A 41 -8.05 8.56 11.14
CA PRO A 41 -6.87 8.80 10.33
C PRO A 41 -6.98 10.14 9.61
N GLU A 42 -5.85 10.82 9.46
CA GLU A 42 -5.75 12.04 8.68
C GLU A 42 -5.60 11.71 7.19
N PHE A 43 -6.02 12.64 6.34
CA PHE A 43 -5.81 12.54 4.90
C PHE A 43 -4.71 13.51 4.47
N HIS A 44 -3.77 12.99 3.70
CA HIS A 44 -2.66 13.77 3.15
C HIS A 44 -2.87 14.03 1.66
N SER A 45 -2.81 15.30 1.24
CA SER A 45 -2.88 15.67 -0.17
C SER A 45 -1.65 15.17 -0.95
N ARG A 46 -0.47 15.24 -0.33
CA ARG A 46 0.77 14.68 -0.87
C ARG A 46 0.88 13.20 -0.49
N SER A 47 0.58 12.34 -1.44
CA SER A 47 0.56 10.90 -1.26
C SER A 47 1.96 10.31 -1.10
N MET A 48 2.07 9.10 -0.54
CA MET A 48 3.31 8.31 -0.52
C MET A 48 3.93 8.21 -1.92
N ARG A 49 3.11 7.85 -2.91
CA ARG A 49 3.53 7.78 -4.31
C ARG A 49 4.11 9.11 -4.81
N GLY A 50 3.47 10.23 -4.51
CA GLY A 50 3.94 11.55 -4.91
C GLY A 50 5.21 12.01 -4.18
N ARG A 51 5.50 11.42 -3.02
CA ARG A 51 6.72 11.69 -2.25
C ARG A 51 7.90 10.84 -2.75
N LEU A 52 7.67 9.55 -3.01
CA LEU A 52 8.69 8.61 -3.44
C LEU A 52 9.00 8.63 -4.94
N SER A 53 8.03 8.97 -5.80
CA SER A 53 8.25 9.07 -7.25
C SER A 53 9.26 10.15 -7.67
N GLN A 54 9.67 11.02 -6.75
CA GLN A 54 10.71 12.04 -6.97
C GLN A 54 12.13 11.50 -6.67
N LYS A 55 12.25 10.26 -6.18
CA LYS A 55 13.54 9.61 -5.95
C LYS A 55 13.88 8.72 -7.13
N PRO A 56 15.09 8.81 -7.70
CA PRO A 56 15.51 7.94 -8.79
C PRO A 56 15.69 6.52 -8.24
N GLY A 57 14.80 5.62 -8.65
CA GLY A 57 14.95 4.18 -8.42
C GLY A 57 15.30 3.42 -9.69
N ASP A 58 15.31 4.10 -10.85
CA ASP A 58 15.56 3.47 -12.14
C ASP A 58 17.05 3.14 -12.29
N GLY A 59 17.33 1.86 -12.42
CA GLY A 59 18.69 1.35 -12.70
C GLY A 59 19.58 1.12 -11.47
N ALA A 60 19.04 1.25 -10.25
CA ALA A 60 19.82 0.92 -9.06
C ALA A 60 20.10 -0.59 -9.00
N GLU A 61 21.38 -0.95 -8.94
CA GLU A 61 21.82 -2.30 -8.63
C GLU A 61 21.89 -2.48 -7.10
N ALA A 62 21.66 -3.72 -6.63
CA ALA A 62 21.82 -4.03 -5.21
C ALA A 62 23.27 -3.77 -4.80
N ALA A 63 23.46 -2.94 -3.78
CA ALA A 63 24.78 -2.60 -3.24
C ALA A 63 25.05 -3.40 -1.97
N GLY A 64 26.31 -3.84 -1.81
CA GLY A 64 26.74 -4.55 -0.61
C GLY A 64 26.40 -6.04 -0.58
N SER A 65 26.10 -6.55 0.62
CA SER A 65 25.87 -7.99 0.85
C SER A 65 24.44 -8.45 0.57
N THR A 66 23.53 -7.54 0.21
CA THR A 66 22.13 -7.86 -0.08
C THR A 66 21.93 -8.19 -1.54
N ASN A 67 21.19 -9.27 -1.81
CA ASN A 67 20.89 -9.73 -3.17
C ASN A 67 19.52 -9.25 -3.68
N GLY A 68 18.87 -8.32 -2.97
CA GLY A 68 17.51 -7.88 -3.25
C GLY A 68 17.41 -6.42 -3.65
N LYS A 69 16.35 -6.11 -4.37
CA LYS A 69 15.86 -4.76 -4.66
C LYS A 69 14.35 -4.76 -4.50
N VAL A 70 13.78 -3.69 -3.96
CA VAL A 70 12.41 -3.64 -3.44
C VAL A 70 11.53 -2.71 -4.24
N VAL A 71 10.35 -3.19 -4.59
CA VAL A 71 9.22 -2.37 -5.01
C VAL A 71 8.26 -2.23 -3.83
N LEU A 72 8.01 -1.01 -3.40
CA LEU A 72 6.97 -0.71 -2.42
C LEU A 72 5.59 -0.70 -3.09
N PHE A 73 4.69 -1.53 -2.56
CA PHE A 73 3.26 -1.44 -2.85
C PHE A 73 2.64 -0.41 -1.90
N ALA A 74 2.32 0.78 -2.41
CA ALA A 74 1.96 1.94 -1.56
C ALA A 74 0.71 1.73 -0.70
N THR A 75 -0.16 0.80 -1.06
CA THR A 75 -1.45 0.52 -0.44
C THR A 75 -2.41 1.72 -0.48
N CYS A 76 -3.71 1.52 -0.29
CA CYS A 76 -4.65 2.63 -0.27
C CYS A 76 -4.53 3.45 1.03
N TYR A 77 -4.27 2.78 2.15
CA TYR A 77 -4.12 3.42 3.45
C TYR A 77 -2.77 4.17 3.55
N GLY A 78 -1.66 3.49 3.31
CA GLY A 78 -0.32 4.09 3.33
C GLY A 78 -0.20 5.27 2.37
N ASN A 79 -0.80 5.16 1.18
CA ASN A 79 -0.69 6.21 0.17
C ASN A 79 -1.32 7.56 0.59
N ARG A 80 -2.38 7.56 1.43
CA ARG A 80 -3.15 8.77 1.73
C ARG A 80 -3.28 9.10 3.22
N ASN A 81 -3.20 8.10 4.08
CA ASN A 81 -3.38 8.28 5.52
C ASN A 81 -2.06 8.26 6.29
N GLU A 82 -1.10 7.44 5.84
CA GLU A 82 0.20 7.28 6.50
C GLU A 82 1.35 7.28 5.46
N PRO A 83 1.48 8.35 4.65
CA PRO A 83 2.49 8.39 3.59
C PRO A 83 3.93 8.38 4.11
N GLU A 84 4.14 8.77 5.35
CA GLU A 84 5.42 8.75 6.05
C GLU A 84 6.00 7.33 6.18
N ILE A 85 5.14 6.31 6.36
CA ILE A 85 5.58 4.90 6.42
C ILE A 85 6.43 4.51 5.20
N GLY A 86 6.03 4.98 4.01
CA GLY A 86 6.79 4.71 2.80
C GLY A 86 8.14 5.42 2.76
N GLU A 87 8.20 6.66 3.25
CA GLU A 87 9.45 7.43 3.33
C GLU A 87 10.41 6.79 4.34
N ASP A 88 9.91 6.36 5.50
CA ASP A 88 10.70 5.70 6.54
C ASP A 88 11.23 4.34 6.05
N LEU A 89 10.40 3.52 5.40
CA LEU A 89 10.83 2.25 4.83
C LEU A 89 11.85 2.44 3.71
N ALA A 90 11.65 3.41 2.83
CA ALA A 90 12.64 3.73 1.80
C ALA A 90 13.98 4.11 2.42
N ALA A 91 13.98 4.93 3.47
CA ALA A 91 15.19 5.31 4.20
C ALA A 91 15.88 4.11 4.86
N VAL A 92 15.11 3.19 5.46
CA VAL A 92 15.65 1.95 6.05
C VAL A 92 16.27 1.05 4.99
N PHE A 93 15.61 0.84 3.86
CA PHE A 93 16.15 0.02 2.77
C PHE A 93 17.39 0.65 2.14
N GLU A 94 17.36 1.95 1.85
CA GLU A 94 18.50 2.69 1.31
C GLU A 94 19.71 2.65 2.28
N HIS A 95 19.46 2.78 3.60
CA HIS A 95 20.51 2.66 4.62
C HIS A 95 21.19 1.28 4.62
N ASN A 96 20.42 0.23 4.32
CA ASN A 96 20.93 -1.13 4.23
C ASN A 96 21.46 -1.49 2.81
N GLY A 97 21.61 -0.53 1.92
CA GLY A 97 22.09 -0.75 0.56
C GLY A 97 21.10 -1.49 -0.35
N ILE A 98 19.82 -1.49 0.00
CA ILE A 98 18.76 -2.16 -0.75
C ILE A 98 18.09 -1.10 -1.66
N PRO A 99 18.21 -1.22 -2.99
CA PRO A 99 17.51 -0.33 -3.91
C PRO A 99 16.00 -0.40 -3.72
N VAL A 100 15.34 0.74 -3.67
CA VAL A 100 13.89 0.82 -3.47
C VAL A 100 13.23 1.70 -4.52
N THR A 101 12.11 1.25 -5.02
CA THR A 101 11.21 2.02 -5.91
C THR A 101 9.76 1.82 -5.50
N ILE A 102 8.85 2.49 -6.18
CA ILE A 102 7.40 2.34 -5.94
C ILE A 102 6.72 1.75 -7.16
N ALA A 103 5.75 0.84 -6.95
CA ALA A 103 5.00 0.24 -8.05
C ALA A 103 4.37 1.31 -8.95
N PRO A 104 4.55 1.25 -10.29
CA PRO A 104 4.15 2.35 -11.18
C PRO A 104 2.64 2.58 -11.23
N LYS A 105 1.87 1.53 -11.02
CA LYS A 105 0.41 1.57 -11.00
C LYS A 105 -0.10 0.52 -10.03
N GLU A 106 -1.10 0.90 -9.24
CA GLU A 106 -1.76 -0.02 -8.32
C GLU A 106 -3.20 0.39 -8.03
N ARG A 107 -3.98 -0.58 -7.60
CA ARG A 107 -5.30 -0.42 -6.97
C ARG A 107 -5.24 -0.90 -5.53
N CYS A 108 -6.34 -0.71 -4.78
CA CYS A 108 -6.52 -1.38 -3.49
C CYS A 108 -6.23 -2.88 -3.64
N CYS A 109 -5.57 -3.48 -2.65
CA CYS A 109 -5.26 -4.92 -2.66
C CYS A 109 -6.51 -5.82 -2.76
N GLY A 110 -7.66 -5.31 -2.35
CA GLY A 110 -8.94 -6.04 -2.37
C GLY A 110 -9.40 -6.54 -1.01
N MET A 111 -8.55 -6.58 0.01
CA MET A 111 -8.90 -7.14 1.33
C MET A 111 -10.23 -6.61 1.89
N PRO A 112 -10.54 -5.29 1.93
CA PRO A 112 -11.82 -4.82 2.44
C PRO A 112 -13.03 -5.29 1.60
N LYS A 113 -12.81 -5.66 0.35
CA LYS A 113 -13.84 -6.21 -0.53
C LYS A 113 -14.05 -7.69 -0.30
N LEU A 114 -12.96 -8.42 -0.06
CA LEU A 114 -13.00 -9.82 0.34
C LEU A 114 -13.79 -9.99 1.64
N GLU A 115 -13.50 -9.18 2.65
CA GLU A 115 -14.22 -9.19 3.93
C GLU A 115 -15.74 -8.95 3.80
N LEU A 116 -16.16 -8.23 2.76
CA LEU A 116 -17.56 -7.99 2.43
C LEU A 116 -18.17 -9.04 1.49
N GLY A 117 -17.38 -10.03 1.03
CA GLY A 117 -17.81 -11.02 0.05
C GLY A 117 -17.95 -10.48 -1.39
N ASP A 118 -17.44 -9.29 -1.68
CA ASP A 118 -17.48 -8.67 -3.01
C ASP A 118 -16.33 -9.19 -3.89
N LEU A 119 -16.44 -10.47 -4.29
CA LEU A 119 -15.40 -11.18 -5.05
C LEU A 119 -15.17 -10.57 -6.44
N GLU A 120 -16.21 -10.03 -7.07
CA GLU A 120 -16.10 -9.34 -8.36
C GLU A 120 -15.17 -8.12 -8.27
N SER A 121 -15.25 -7.34 -7.18
CA SER A 121 -14.35 -6.22 -6.96
C SER A 121 -12.93 -6.66 -6.58
N VAL A 122 -12.78 -7.82 -5.94
CA VAL A 122 -11.48 -8.45 -5.68
C VAL A 122 -10.80 -8.80 -7.00
N GLU A 123 -11.49 -9.52 -7.88
CA GLU A 123 -11.00 -9.90 -9.21
C GLU A 123 -10.58 -8.68 -10.03
N LYS A 124 -11.41 -7.64 -10.11
CA LYS A 124 -11.06 -6.37 -10.78
C LYS A 124 -9.83 -5.69 -10.20
N SER A 125 -9.54 -5.88 -8.92
CA SER A 125 -8.33 -5.35 -8.29
C SER A 125 -7.11 -6.21 -8.64
N LYS A 126 -7.28 -7.53 -8.63
CA LYS A 126 -6.27 -8.51 -9.06
C LYS A 126 -5.84 -8.23 -10.51
N ASP A 127 -6.78 -8.10 -11.43
CA ASP A 127 -6.51 -7.88 -12.86
C ASP A 127 -5.71 -6.60 -13.15
N VAL A 128 -5.72 -5.64 -12.25
CA VAL A 128 -4.88 -4.44 -12.37
C VAL A 128 -3.54 -4.61 -11.69
N ASN A 129 -3.50 -5.23 -10.51
CA ASN A 129 -2.29 -5.29 -9.69
C ASN A 129 -1.35 -6.41 -10.13
N ILE A 130 -1.88 -7.61 -10.36
CA ILE A 130 -1.06 -8.81 -10.61
C ILE A 130 -0.18 -8.68 -11.85
N PRO A 131 -0.67 -8.27 -13.04
CA PRO A 131 0.20 -8.16 -14.21
C PRO A 131 1.33 -7.14 -14.03
N VAL A 132 1.08 -6.06 -13.30
CA VAL A 132 2.10 -5.03 -13.02
C VAL A 132 3.16 -5.57 -12.07
N LEU A 133 2.73 -6.24 -11.00
CA LEU A 133 3.63 -6.79 -9.99
C LEU A 133 4.42 -7.98 -10.53
N ALA A 134 3.77 -8.90 -11.27
CA ALA A 134 4.44 -10.05 -11.89
C ALA A 134 5.55 -9.62 -12.86
N LYS A 135 5.31 -8.57 -13.65
CA LYS A 135 6.34 -7.99 -14.52
C LYS A 135 7.55 -7.49 -13.73
N LEU A 136 7.32 -6.80 -12.61
CA LEU A 136 8.40 -6.31 -11.74
C LEU A 136 9.18 -7.47 -11.11
N VAL A 137 8.50 -8.57 -10.74
CA VAL A 137 9.15 -9.79 -10.27
C VAL A 137 10.03 -10.42 -11.37
N ASP A 138 9.55 -10.45 -12.61
CA ASP A 138 10.33 -10.93 -13.76
C ASP A 138 11.58 -10.05 -14.02
N GLU A 139 11.52 -8.77 -13.64
CA GLU A 139 12.66 -7.84 -13.68
C GLU A 139 13.58 -7.98 -12.44
N GLY A 140 13.31 -8.94 -11.56
CA GLY A 140 14.10 -9.26 -10.37
C GLY A 140 13.82 -8.39 -9.15
N TRP A 141 12.66 -7.72 -9.09
CA TRP A 141 12.22 -6.99 -7.92
C TRP A 141 11.45 -7.88 -6.95
N ASP A 142 11.76 -7.77 -5.67
CA ASP A 142 10.88 -8.25 -4.60
C ASP A 142 9.84 -7.17 -4.28
N ILE A 143 8.66 -7.58 -3.81
CA ILE A 143 7.57 -6.67 -3.48
C ILE A 143 7.48 -6.54 -1.97
N VAL A 144 7.36 -5.33 -1.46
CA VAL A 144 7.11 -5.11 -0.03
C VAL A 144 5.82 -4.31 0.17
N ALA A 145 4.91 -4.88 0.96
CA ALA A 145 3.67 -4.22 1.35
C ALA A 145 3.76 -3.76 2.82
N PRO A 146 3.77 -2.42 3.09
CA PRO A 146 3.93 -1.90 4.45
C PRO A 146 2.71 -2.14 5.35
N ILE A 147 1.56 -2.47 4.77
CA ILE A 147 0.32 -2.74 5.51
C ILE A 147 0.06 -4.24 5.52
N PRO A 148 0.06 -4.89 6.71
CA PRO A 148 0.01 -6.35 6.83
C PRO A 148 -1.18 -7.01 6.10
N SER A 149 -2.37 -6.41 6.17
CA SER A 149 -3.55 -6.93 5.46
C SER A 149 -3.37 -6.94 3.93
N CYS A 150 -2.59 -6.02 3.37
CA CYS A 150 -2.29 -6.03 1.95
C CYS A 150 -1.27 -7.13 1.60
N GLY A 151 -0.25 -7.33 2.45
CA GLY A 151 0.68 -8.45 2.32
C GLY A 151 -0.05 -9.79 2.37
N LEU A 152 -0.92 -9.98 3.37
CA LEU A 152 -1.76 -11.16 3.51
C LEU A 152 -2.62 -11.43 2.27
N MET A 153 -3.25 -10.39 1.73
CA MET A 153 -4.09 -10.49 0.52
C MET A 153 -3.34 -11.10 -0.66
N PHE A 154 -2.14 -10.62 -0.96
CA PHE A 154 -1.33 -11.13 -2.06
C PHE A 154 -0.66 -12.47 -1.76
N LYS A 155 -0.21 -12.67 -0.52
CA LYS A 155 0.56 -13.86 -0.11
C LYS A 155 -0.29 -15.10 0.11
N GLN A 156 -1.53 -14.93 0.57
CA GLN A 156 -2.39 -16.03 0.98
C GLN A 156 -3.77 -16.02 0.31
N GLU A 157 -4.49 -14.90 0.36
CA GLU A 157 -5.89 -14.87 -0.05
C GLU A 157 -6.06 -15.01 -1.58
N LEU A 158 -5.29 -14.26 -2.37
CA LEU A 158 -5.35 -14.37 -3.83
C LEU A 158 -4.96 -15.76 -4.35
N PRO A 159 -3.89 -16.42 -3.86
CA PRO A 159 -3.59 -17.81 -4.25
C PRO A 159 -4.71 -18.80 -3.95
N LEU A 160 -5.46 -18.62 -2.86
CA LEU A 160 -6.61 -19.46 -2.53
C LEU A 160 -7.80 -19.21 -3.46
N LEU A 161 -8.01 -17.95 -3.84
CA LEU A 161 -9.12 -17.56 -4.74
C LEU A 161 -8.83 -17.88 -6.21
N PHE A 162 -7.57 -17.84 -6.61
CA PHE A 162 -7.11 -18.01 -7.99
C PHE A 162 -5.92 -18.99 -8.05
N PRO A 163 -6.12 -20.26 -7.67
CA PRO A 163 -5.03 -21.24 -7.53
C PRO A 163 -4.35 -21.57 -8.86
N ASP A 164 -5.07 -21.46 -9.96
CA ASP A 164 -4.59 -21.80 -11.31
C ASP A 164 -3.97 -20.59 -12.04
N ASP A 165 -3.88 -19.41 -11.42
CA ASP A 165 -3.28 -18.22 -12.01
C ASP A 165 -1.76 -18.16 -11.67
N PRO A 166 -0.88 -18.42 -12.65
CA PRO A 166 0.57 -18.50 -12.39
C PRO A 166 1.19 -17.14 -12.03
N GLU A 167 0.60 -16.03 -12.46
CA GLU A 167 1.09 -14.70 -12.07
C GLU A 167 0.73 -14.39 -10.63
N VAL A 168 -0.42 -14.85 -10.14
CA VAL A 168 -0.82 -14.75 -8.73
C VAL A 168 0.18 -15.51 -7.85
N GLN A 169 0.53 -16.75 -8.23
CA GLN A 169 1.52 -17.56 -7.49
C GLN A 169 2.89 -16.88 -7.48
N LYS A 170 3.35 -16.39 -8.63
CA LYS A 170 4.61 -15.65 -8.77
C LYS A 170 4.68 -14.44 -7.83
N VAL A 171 3.63 -13.63 -7.79
CA VAL A 171 3.56 -12.46 -6.91
C VAL A 171 3.51 -12.88 -5.44
N ALA A 172 2.77 -13.94 -5.10
CA ALA A 172 2.68 -14.45 -3.74
C ALA A 172 4.03 -14.91 -3.17
N GLU A 173 4.89 -15.50 -4.01
CA GLU A 173 6.24 -15.94 -3.64
C GLU A 173 7.22 -14.77 -3.46
N ALA A 174 6.98 -13.66 -4.16
CA ALA A 174 7.85 -12.50 -4.20
C ALA A 174 7.41 -11.33 -3.30
N ILE A 175 6.30 -11.47 -2.56
CA ILE A 175 5.81 -10.42 -1.67
C ILE A 175 6.17 -10.72 -0.21
N PHE A 176 6.61 -9.67 0.48
CA PHE A 176 7.10 -9.73 1.85
C PHE A 176 6.46 -8.64 2.73
N ASP A 177 6.36 -8.94 4.01
CA ASP A 177 6.31 -7.93 5.05
C ASP A 177 7.69 -7.23 5.15
N PRO A 178 7.77 -5.94 5.50
CA PRO A 178 9.05 -5.24 5.59
C PRO A 178 10.08 -5.91 6.50
N PHE A 179 9.66 -6.43 7.66
CA PHE A 179 10.57 -7.08 8.60
C PHE A 179 10.96 -8.49 8.14
N GLU A 180 10.02 -9.23 7.55
CA GLU A 180 10.30 -10.50 6.89
C GLU A 180 11.37 -10.32 5.79
N TYR A 181 11.24 -9.26 4.99
CA TYR A 181 12.20 -8.97 3.94
C TYR A 181 13.60 -8.71 4.49
N LEU A 182 13.72 -7.85 5.51
CA LEU A 182 15.00 -7.54 6.14
C LEU A 182 15.66 -8.75 6.83
N MET A 183 14.87 -9.73 7.25
CA MET A 183 15.39 -10.97 7.85
C MET A 183 15.86 -11.98 6.80
N LEU A 184 15.21 -12.05 5.64
CA LEU A 184 15.44 -13.09 4.64
C LEU A 184 16.40 -12.66 3.51
N ARG A 185 16.56 -11.36 3.32
CA ARG A 185 17.33 -10.78 2.22
C ARG A 185 18.46 -9.90 2.72
#